data_6a7112e31b337933c4d5108741e0a647
#
_entry.id   6a7112e31b337933c4d5108741e0a647
#
_cell.length_a   1.000
_cell.length_b   1.000
_cell.length_c   1.000
_cell.angle_alpha   90.00
_cell.angle_beta   90.00
_cell.angle_gamma   90.00
#
_symmetry.space_group_name_H-M   'P 1'
#
loop_
_entity.id
_entity.type
_entity.pdbx_description
1 polymer ?
#
loop_
_entity_poly.entity_id
_entity_poly.type
_entity_poly.pdbx_seq_one_letter_code
_entity_poly.pdbx_strand_id
1 'polypeptide(L)'
;MIRFHEIASTAPNMEMVSMRYAEFQASILAAADADACIEVIREWDAFLREIDSWQALVRLRFNQDTANEGYKKALDECDKLSPKLTDLAVQLKRTILAGPYGEGIAGDLGTTAPALWQAHVTTYDPAIGKDVVSELKCEAEYVELTASASIPVRGESHTLSEIVKFNQVSDRELRHEARSATWNWFADNGTELDRIYDELVRLRTGMSKKLGFEDFVELGYRRMCRIDYRREDVEGFRTAVREHVVPLASELRAKQAGKLGLEHL
;
A
#
# COMPACT_ATOMS: atom_id res chain seq x y z
N MET A 1 -9.16 14.68 26.16
CA MET A 1 -8.42 13.95 25.09
C MET A 1 -9.39 12.90 24.56
N ILE A 2 -9.76 12.95 23.27
CA ILE A 2 -10.62 11.96 22.61
C ILE A 2 -9.87 10.62 22.59
N ARG A 3 -10.51 9.52 23.00
CA ARG A 3 -9.89 8.20 22.91
C ARG A 3 -9.99 7.68 21.48
N PHE A 4 -9.04 6.84 21.05
CA PHE A 4 -8.95 6.36 19.67
C PHE A 4 -10.26 5.73 19.15
N HIS A 5 -10.95 4.93 19.99
CA HIS A 5 -12.22 4.30 19.63
C HIS A 5 -13.41 5.28 19.52
N GLU A 6 -13.26 6.51 20.05
CA GLU A 6 -14.27 7.58 19.99
C GLU A 6 -14.14 8.44 18.73
N ILE A 7 -13.04 8.27 17.96
CA ILE A 7 -12.85 9.04 16.72
C ILE A 7 -13.91 8.60 15.70
N ALA A 8 -14.76 9.53 15.28
CA ALA A 8 -15.77 9.24 14.29
C ALA A 8 -15.13 8.90 12.92
N SER A 9 -15.69 7.92 12.21
CA SER A 9 -15.29 7.54 10.85
C SER A 9 -16.52 7.48 9.94
N THR A 10 -17.23 8.60 9.84
CA THR A 10 -18.40 8.71 8.95
C THR A 10 -17.93 8.85 7.51
N ALA A 11 -18.48 8.03 6.62
CA ALA A 11 -18.20 8.13 5.19
C ALA A 11 -18.52 9.53 4.65
N PRO A 12 -17.67 10.10 3.79
CA PRO A 12 -17.91 11.40 3.21
C PRO A 12 -19.14 11.38 2.30
N ASN A 13 -19.91 12.47 2.29
CA ASN A 13 -20.98 12.65 1.32
C ASN A 13 -20.36 12.94 -0.06
N MET A 14 -20.48 12.00 -0.99
CA MET A 14 -19.83 12.07 -2.30
C MET A 14 -20.36 13.18 -3.20
N GLU A 15 -21.58 13.67 -2.99
CA GLU A 15 -22.09 14.84 -3.70
C GLU A 15 -21.35 16.11 -3.25
N MET A 16 -21.24 16.30 -1.93
CA MET A 16 -20.48 17.41 -1.38
C MET A 16 -18.99 17.35 -1.76
N VAL A 17 -18.38 16.15 -1.71
CA VAL A 17 -16.99 15.96 -2.14
C VAL A 17 -16.83 16.37 -3.61
N SER A 18 -17.72 15.92 -4.50
CA SER A 18 -17.66 16.26 -5.93
C SER A 18 -17.82 17.77 -6.16
N MET A 19 -18.74 18.42 -5.43
CA MET A 19 -18.91 19.88 -5.48
C MET A 19 -17.65 20.61 -5.04
N ARG A 20 -17.03 20.18 -3.93
CA ARG A 20 -15.81 20.82 -3.42
C ARG A 20 -14.63 20.66 -4.39
N TYR A 21 -14.48 19.52 -5.03
CA TYR A 21 -13.47 19.34 -6.09
C TYR A 21 -13.73 20.22 -7.32
N ALA A 22 -14.99 20.43 -7.71
CA ALA A 22 -15.34 21.36 -8.78
C ALA A 22 -15.00 22.81 -8.42
N GLU A 23 -15.21 23.21 -7.17
CA GLU A 23 -14.81 24.54 -6.65
C GLU A 23 -13.28 24.70 -6.69
N PHE A 24 -12.51 23.75 -6.19
CA PHE A 24 -11.05 23.79 -6.28
C PHE A 24 -10.58 23.91 -7.73
N GLN A 25 -11.15 23.12 -8.65
CA GLN A 25 -10.78 23.17 -10.04
C GLN A 25 -11.07 24.54 -10.67
N ALA A 26 -12.23 25.12 -10.38
CA ALA A 26 -12.58 26.46 -10.85
C ALA A 26 -11.63 27.52 -10.27
N SER A 27 -11.28 27.44 -8.99
CA SER A 27 -10.36 28.36 -8.33
C SER A 27 -8.92 28.27 -8.88
N ILE A 28 -8.43 27.07 -9.16
CA ILE A 28 -7.11 26.87 -9.82
C ILE A 28 -7.09 27.51 -11.21
N LEU A 29 -8.15 27.31 -12.00
CA LEU A 29 -8.26 27.88 -13.34
C LEU A 29 -8.41 29.41 -13.34
N ALA A 30 -8.98 29.98 -12.29
CA ALA A 30 -9.18 31.43 -12.11
C ALA A 30 -8.04 32.12 -11.37
N ALA A 31 -7.02 31.39 -10.87
CA ALA A 31 -5.92 31.96 -10.13
C ALA A 31 -5.17 33.00 -10.97
N ALA A 32 -4.94 34.19 -10.38
CA ALA A 32 -4.29 35.29 -11.06
C ALA A 32 -2.76 35.17 -11.11
N ASP A 33 -2.19 34.44 -10.16
CA ASP A 33 -0.76 34.24 -9.99
C ASP A 33 -0.46 32.89 -9.26
N ALA A 34 0.82 32.61 -9.05
CA ALA A 34 1.27 31.39 -8.39
C ALA A 34 0.83 31.33 -6.92
N ASP A 35 0.85 32.46 -6.21
CA ASP A 35 0.50 32.52 -4.78
C ASP A 35 -0.97 32.16 -4.58
N ALA A 36 -1.86 32.73 -5.41
CA ALA A 36 -3.29 32.41 -5.38
C ALA A 36 -3.53 30.90 -5.68
N CYS A 37 -2.80 30.32 -6.64
CA CYS A 37 -2.88 28.90 -6.94
C CYS A 37 -2.40 28.04 -5.76
N ILE A 38 -1.32 28.42 -5.10
CA ILE A 38 -0.75 27.71 -3.94
C ILE A 38 -1.71 27.73 -2.75
N GLU A 39 -2.41 28.84 -2.49
CA GLU A 39 -3.42 28.89 -1.44
C GLU A 39 -4.56 27.90 -1.69
N VAL A 40 -5.05 27.78 -2.92
CA VAL A 40 -6.06 26.77 -3.27
C VAL A 40 -5.52 25.35 -3.08
N ILE A 41 -4.25 25.11 -3.42
CA ILE A 41 -3.61 23.79 -3.20
C ILE A 41 -3.53 23.46 -1.70
N ARG A 42 -3.23 24.44 -0.84
CA ARG A 42 -3.19 24.25 0.62
C ARG A 42 -4.59 23.96 1.20
N GLU A 43 -5.62 24.66 0.71
CA GLU A 43 -7.00 24.35 1.09
C GLU A 43 -7.42 22.93 0.65
N TRP A 44 -7.05 22.54 -0.56
CA TRP A 44 -7.28 21.18 -1.05
C TRP A 44 -6.53 20.14 -0.22
N ASP A 45 -5.27 20.36 0.16
CA ASP A 45 -4.50 19.46 1.02
C ASP A 45 -5.20 19.28 2.39
N ALA A 46 -5.70 20.36 2.99
CA ALA A 46 -6.45 20.28 4.23
C ALA A 46 -7.73 19.44 4.09
N PHE A 47 -8.47 19.62 3.00
CA PHE A 47 -9.67 18.84 2.69
C PHE A 47 -9.34 17.37 2.42
N LEU A 48 -8.25 17.09 1.67
CA LEU A 48 -7.80 15.74 1.37
C LEU A 48 -7.43 14.96 2.64
N ARG A 49 -6.81 15.62 3.62
CA ARG A 49 -6.45 15.01 4.91
C ARG A 49 -7.67 14.49 5.69
N GLU A 50 -8.82 15.11 5.56
CA GLU A 50 -10.06 14.62 6.18
C GLU A 50 -10.51 13.31 5.55
N ILE A 51 -10.46 13.22 4.21
CA ILE A 51 -10.79 12.01 3.46
C ILE A 51 -9.79 10.89 3.75
N ASP A 52 -8.49 11.19 3.71
CA ASP A 52 -7.42 10.22 3.99
C ASP A 52 -7.51 9.70 5.43
N SER A 53 -7.85 10.55 6.39
CA SER A 53 -8.04 10.17 7.79
C SER A 53 -9.22 9.20 7.95
N TRP A 54 -10.33 9.45 7.27
CA TRP A 54 -11.46 8.53 7.24
C TRP A 54 -11.08 7.17 6.66
N GLN A 55 -10.45 7.15 5.49
CA GLN A 55 -9.99 5.91 4.84
C GLN A 55 -9.02 5.12 5.73
N ALA A 56 -8.04 5.82 6.33
CA ALA A 56 -7.07 5.22 7.23
C ALA A 56 -7.73 4.60 8.47
N LEU A 57 -8.71 5.27 9.08
CA LEU A 57 -9.45 4.77 10.24
C LEU A 57 -10.29 3.54 9.90
N VAL A 58 -10.95 3.53 8.74
CA VAL A 58 -11.73 2.37 8.27
C VAL A 58 -10.83 1.15 8.12
N ARG A 59 -9.70 1.30 7.40
CA ARG A 59 -8.72 0.23 7.20
C ARG A 59 -8.10 -0.26 8.51
N LEU A 60 -7.74 0.66 9.39
CA LEU A 60 -7.15 0.32 10.68
C LEU A 60 -8.11 -0.50 11.55
N ARG A 61 -9.39 -0.12 11.62
CA ARG A 61 -10.40 -0.87 12.37
C ARG A 61 -10.63 -2.27 11.81
N PHE A 62 -10.72 -2.39 10.50
CA PHE A 62 -10.78 -3.69 9.86
C PHE A 62 -9.55 -4.55 10.20
N ASN A 63 -8.33 -4.01 10.13
CA ASN A 63 -7.11 -4.74 10.46
C ASN A 63 -7.02 -5.12 11.96
N GLN A 64 -7.69 -4.37 12.85
CA GLN A 64 -7.75 -4.70 14.29
C GLN A 64 -8.68 -5.88 14.58
N ASP A 65 -9.76 -6.01 13.82
CA ASP A 65 -10.76 -7.08 14.01
C ASP A 65 -11.43 -7.40 12.67
N THR A 66 -10.79 -8.31 11.92
CA THR A 66 -11.28 -8.76 10.61
C THR A 66 -12.54 -9.63 10.69
N ALA A 67 -12.96 -10.08 11.87
CA ALA A 67 -14.19 -10.83 12.07
C ALA A 67 -15.41 -9.90 12.30
N ASN A 68 -15.19 -8.62 12.56
CA ASN A 68 -16.24 -7.66 12.82
C ASN A 68 -16.99 -7.26 11.54
N GLU A 69 -18.25 -7.69 11.43
CA GLU A 69 -19.08 -7.44 10.24
C GLU A 69 -19.32 -5.94 9.95
N GLY A 70 -19.36 -5.10 11.01
CA GLY A 70 -19.47 -3.65 10.85
C GLY A 70 -18.22 -3.04 10.20
N TYR A 71 -17.02 -3.52 10.58
CA TYR A 71 -15.77 -3.07 10.00
C TYR A 71 -15.57 -3.57 8.56
N LYS A 72 -15.98 -4.82 8.26
CA LYS A 72 -16.01 -5.35 6.89
C LYS A 72 -16.89 -4.50 5.98
N LYS A 73 -18.11 -4.21 6.43
CA LYS A 73 -19.04 -3.38 5.67
C LYS A 73 -18.49 -1.98 5.43
N ALA A 74 -17.90 -1.36 6.45
CA ALA A 74 -17.28 -0.04 6.31
C ALA A 74 -16.11 -0.04 5.31
N LEU A 75 -15.29 -1.10 5.31
CA LEU A 75 -14.20 -1.27 4.35
C LEU A 75 -14.73 -1.45 2.92
N ASP A 76 -15.73 -2.30 2.71
CA ASP A 76 -16.35 -2.52 1.40
C ASP A 76 -16.95 -1.21 0.82
N GLU A 77 -17.60 -0.40 1.67
CA GLU A 77 -18.08 0.93 1.28
C GLU A 77 -16.93 1.88 0.92
N CYS A 78 -15.86 1.90 1.70
CA CYS A 78 -14.66 2.69 1.45
C CYS A 78 -14.00 2.31 0.12
N ASP A 79 -13.83 1.02 -0.14
CA ASP A 79 -13.19 0.50 -1.34
C ASP A 79 -14.02 0.77 -2.61
N LYS A 80 -15.35 0.75 -2.52
CA LYS A 80 -16.24 1.15 -3.62
C LYS A 80 -16.14 2.65 -3.96
N LEU A 81 -15.88 3.50 -2.96
CA LEU A 81 -15.73 4.94 -3.15
C LEU A 81 -14.33 5.33 -3.63
N SER A 82 -13.31 4.53 -3.32
CA SER A 82 -11.90 4.82 -3.59
C SER A 82 -11.61 5.22 -5.05
N PRO A 83 -12.12 4.52 -6.10
CA PRO A 83 -11.86 4.93 -7.48
C PRO A 83 -12.41 6.32 -7.82
N LYS A 84 -13.59 6.67 -7.29
CA LYS A 84 -14.20 7.98 -7.54
C LYS A 84 -13.43 9.10 -6.83
N LEU A 85 -12.98 8.88 -5.61
CA LEU A 85 -12.14 9.81 -4.87
C LEU A 85 -10.79 10.01 -5.57
N THR A 86 -10.19 8.93 -6.04
CA THR A 86 -8.95 8.96 -6.82
C THR A 86 -9.12 9.72 -8.13
N ASP A 87 -10.22 9.51 -8.85
CA ASP A 87 -10.51 10.21 -10.11
C ASP A 87 -10.57 11.72 -9.91
N LEU A 88 -11.34 12.18 -8.91
CA LEU A 88 -11.45 13.60 -8.57
C LEU A 88 -10.07 14.21 -8.26
N ALA A 89 -9.27 13.53 -7.44
CA ALA A 89 -7.93 13.99 -7.08
C ALA A 89 -6.97 14.01 -8.29
N VAL A 90 -7.04 13.01 -9.16
CA VAL A 90 -6.24 12.93 -10.39
C VAL A 90 -6.61 14.04 -11.36
N GLN A 91 -7.90 14.32 -11.53
CA GLN A 91 -8.35 15.42 -12.40
C GLN A 91 -7.87 16.78 -11.92
N LEU A 92 -7.96 17.07 -10.62
CA LEU A 92 -7.44 18.30 -10.05
C LEU A 92 -5.92 18.41 -10.24
N LYS A 93 -5.17 17.34 -9.96
CA LYS A 93 -3.71 17.30 -10.19
C LYS A 93 -3.36 17.56 -11.67
N ARG A 94 -4.11 17.00 -12.62
CA ARG A 94 -3.93 17.28 -14.05
C ARG A 94 -4.13 18.77 -14.35
N THR A 95 -5.17 19.39 -13.78
CA THR A 95 -5.43 20.82 -13.95
C THR A 95 -4.27 21.66 -13.41
N ILE A 96 -3.77 21.36 -12.21
CA ILE A 96 -2.63 22.06 -11.59
C ILE A 96 -1.37 21.92 -12.46
N LEU A 97 -1.03 20.67 -12.88
CA LEU A 97 0.16 20.40 -13.68
C LEU A 97 0.13 21.00 -15.08
N ALA A 98 -1.05 21.17 -15.67
CA ALA A 98 -1.25 21.82 -16.97
C ALA A 98 -1.25 23.34 -16.89
N GLY A 99 -1.36 23.90 -15.68
CA GLY A 99 -1.42 25.35 -15.45
C GLY A 99 -0.06 26.04 -15.64
N PRO A 100 -0.05 27.40 -15.73
CA PRO A 100 1.16 28.17 -16.01
C PRO A 100 2.08 28.36 -14.79
N TYR A 101 1.69 27.92 -13.60
CA TYR A 101 2.36 28.29 -12.35
C TYR A 101 3.32 27.20 -11.80
N GLY A 102 3.75 26.25 -12.64
CA GLY A 102 4.56 25.10 -12.21
C GLY A 102 5.89 25.49 -11.50
N GLU A 103 6.59 26.54 -11.99
CA GLU A 103 7.82 27.02 -11.36
C GLU A 103 7.56 27.63 -9.97
N GLY A 104 6.51 28.45 -9.82
CA GLY A 104 6.12 29.03 -8.55
C GLY A 104 5.69 27.97 -7.51
N ILE A 105 4.91 26.98 -7.96
CA ILE A 105 4.50 25.83 -7.12
C ILE A 105 5.74 25.02 -6.67
N ALA A 106 6.67 24.74 -7.58
CA ALA A 106 7.91 24.02 -7.24
C ALA A 106 8.81 24.87 -6.31
N GLY A 107 8.79 26.20 -6.43
CA GLY A 107 9.53 27.12 -5.54
C GLY A 107 9.02 27.09 -4.11
N ASP A 108 7.70 27.03 -3.89
CA ASP A 108 7.08 27.04 -2.56
C ASP A 108 6.97 25.63 -1.94
N LEU A 109 6.45 24.65 -2.70
CA LEU A 109 6.18 23.28 -2.22
C LEU A 109 7.35 22.31 -2.43
N GLY A 110 8.42 22.74 -3.09
CA GLY A 110 9.52 21.88 -3.52
C GLY A 110 9.21 21.11 -4.78
N THR A 111 10.27 20.63 -5.47
CA THR A 111 10.15 19.87 -6.73
C THR A 111 9.53 18.49 -6.57
N THR A 112 9.53 17.95 -5.36
CA THR A 112 8.98 16.60 -5.05
C THR A 112 7.46 16.57 -5.22
N ALA A 113 6.74 17.62 -4.82
CA ALA A 113 5.28 17.64 -4.89
C ALA A 113 4.76 17.52 -6.34
N PRO A 114 5.20 18.34 -7.32
CA PRO A 114 4.81 18.14 -8.73
C PRO A 114 5.23 16.79 -9.29
N ALA A 115 6.40 16.26 -8.92
CA ALA A 115 6.87 14.95 -9.38
C ALA A 115 5.97 13.81 -8.87
N LEU A 116 5.53 13.86 -7.61
CA LEU A 116 4.54 12.92 -7.06
C LEU A 116 3.19 13.04 -7.77
N TRP A 117 2.72 14.26 -8.02
CA TRP A 117 1.47 14.46 -8.76
C TRP A 117 1.57 13.91 -10.19
N GLN A 118 2.70 14.11 -10.86
CA GLN A 118 2.95 13.53 -12.18
C GLN A 118 2.93 11.99 -12.14
N ALA A 119 3.50 11.37 -11.12
CA ALA A 119 3.39 9.93 -10.92
C ALA A 119 1.92 9.52 -10.74
N HIS A 120 1.18 10.18 -9.85
CA HIS A 120 -0.21 9.87 -9.56
C HIS A 120 -1.14 9.99 -10.77
N VAL A 121 -1.00 11.03 -11.62
CA VAL A 121 -1.88 11.22 -12.79
C VAL A 121 -1.65 10.18 -13.88
N THR A 122 -0.53 9.47 -13.85
CA THR A 122 -0.21 8.39 -14.78
C THR A 122 -0.63 7.01 -14.26
N THR A 123 -0.98 6.88 -12.99
CA THR A 123 -1.30 5.60 -12.35
C THR A 123 -2.79 5.31 -12.26
N TYR A 124 -3.63 6.23 -12.71
CA TYR A 124 -5.08 6.08 -12.63
C TYR A 124 -5.80 6.65 -13.85
N ASP A 125 -6.78 5.89 -14.32
CA ASP A 125 -7.80 6.28 -15.29
C ASP A 125 -9.13 5.60 -14.90
N PRO A 126 -10.31 6.20 -15.12
CA PRO A 126 -11.60 5.57 -14.85
C PRO A 126 -11.77 4.17 -15.45
N ALA A 127 -11.07 3.87 -16.57
CA ALA A 127 -11.09 2.57 -17.22
C ALA A 127 -10.59 1.41 -16.32
N ILE A 128 -9.78 1.70 -15.29
CA ILE A 128 -9.31 0.70 -14.33
C ILE A 128 -10.09 0.69 -13.01
N GLY A 129 -11.07 1.57 -12.83
CA GLY A 129 -11.77 1.75 -11.56
C GLY A 129 -12.36 0.46 -10.97
N LYS A 130 -12.95 -0.40 -11.83
CA LYS A 130 -13.48 -1.71 -11.41
C LYS A 130 -12.37 -2.68 -11.00
N ASP A 131 -11.23 -2.66 -11.71
CA ASP A 131 -10.09 -3.52 -11.39
C ASP A 131 -9.47 -3.12 -10.04
N VAL A 132 -9.42 -1.82 -9.73
CA VAL A 132 -8.96 -1.30 -8.42
C VAL A 132 -9.86 -1.81 -7.29
N VAL A 133 -11.19 -1.78 -7.45
CA VAL A 133 -12.10 -2.35 -6.43
C VAL A 133 -11.87 -3.85 -6.25
N SER A 134 -11.66 -4.58 -7.35
CA SER A 134 -11.37 -6.02 -7.28
C SER A 134 -10.02 -6.31 -6.64
N GLU A 135 -8.99 -5.50 -6.93
CA GLU A 135 -7.67 -5.59 -6.28
C GLU A 135 -7.78 -5.40 -4.76
N LEU A 136 -8.46 -4.33 -4.31
CA LEU A 136 -8.66 -4.05 -2.89
C LEU A 136 -9.41 -5.18 -2.18
N LYS A 137 -10.39 -5.79 -2.86
CA LYS A 137 -11.10 -6.96 -2.33
C LYS A 137 -10.19 -8.16 -2.15
N CYS A 138 -9.33 -8.49 -3.12
CA CYS A 138 -8.34 -9.56 -3.00
C CYS A 138 -7.34 -9.29 -1.87
N GLU A 139 -6.93 -8.03 -1.68
CA GLU A 139 -6.07 -7.65 -0.56
C GLU A 139 -6.77 -7.85 0.80
N ALA A 140 -8.06 -7.51 0.89
CA ALA A 140 -8.84 -7.77 2.10
C ALA A 140 -9.01 -9.28 2.39
N GLU A 141 -9.26 -10.10 1.36
CA GLU A 141 -9.33 -11.57 1.47
C GLU A 141 -8.02 -12.15 2.03
N TYR A 142 -6.86 -11.66 1.55
CA TYR A 142 -5.55 -12.06 2.09
C TYR A 142 -5.37 -11.69 3.56
N VAL A 143 -5.78 -10.47 3.95
CA VAL A 143 -5.72 -10.01 5.34
C VAL A 143 -6.63 -10.85 6.23
N GLU A 144 -7.86 -11.13 5.81
CA GLU A 144 -8.79 -12.00 6.55
C GLU A 144 -8.24 -13.41 6.74
N LEU A 145 -7.73 -14.02 5.66
CA LEU A 145 -7.16 -15.36 5.70
C LEU A 145 -5.99 -15.43 6.69
N THR A 146 -5.03 -14.52 6.58
CA THR A 146 -3.85 -14.52 7.46
C THR A 146 -4.18 -14.14 8.91
N ALA A 147 -5.13 -13.24 9.13
CA ALA A 147 -5.58 -12.87 10.47
C ALA A 147 -6.35 -14.01 11.16
N SER A 148 -7.03 -14.88 10.39
CA SER A 148 -7.75 -16.05 10.93
C SER A 148 -6.83 -17.22 11.31
N ALA A 149 -5.50 -17.12 11.07
CA ALA A 149 -4.56 -18.19 11.34
C ALA A 149 -4.56 -18.61 12.81
N SER A 150 -4.75 -19.92 13.03
CA SER A 150 -4.74 -20.58 14.33
C SER A 150 -3.73 -21.70 14.28
N ILE A 151 -2.53 -21.46 14.83
CA ILE A 151 -1.37 -22.35 14.72
C ILE A 151 -1.13 -23.04 16.06
N PRO A 152 -1.33 -24.38 16.15
CA PRO A 152 -1.13 -25.10 17.39
C PRO A 152 0.34 -25.32 17.69
N VAL A 153 0.78 -24.95 18.91
CA VAL A 153 2.11 -25.26 19.45
C VAL A 153 1.97 -25.66 20.89
N ARG A 154 2.39 -26.88 21.25
CA ARG A 154 2.32 -27.46 22.61
C ARG A 154 0.93 -27.34 23.29
N GLY A 155 -0.14 -27.50 22.52
CA GLY A 155 -1.50 -27.46 23.01
C GLY A 155 -2.13 -26.08 23.15
N GLU A 156 -1.40 -25.02 22.82
CA GLU A 156 -1.93 -23.66 22.72
C GLU A 156 -2.04 -23.24 21.25
N SER A 157 -3.02 -22.40 20.94
CA SER A 157 -3.21 -21.83 19.62
C SER A 157 -2.63 -20.42 19.55
N HIS A 158 -1.93 -20.12 18.47
CA HIS A 158 -1.27 -18.83 18.25
C HIS A 158 -1.61 -18.27 16.87
N THR A 159 -1.71 -16.97 16.79
CA THR A 159 -1.76 -16.25 15.51
C THR A 159 -0.37 -16.24 14.84
N LEU A 160 -0.32 -15.89 13.54
CA LEU A 160 0.95 -15.69 12.83
C LEU A 160 1.87 -14.66 13.49
N SER A 161 1.30 -13.66 14.16
CA SER A 161 2.08 -12.64 14.90
C SER A 161 2.59 -13.16 16.23
N GLU A 162 1.79 -13.89 16.98
CA GLU A 162 2.16 -14.41 18.31
C GLU A 162 3.22 -15.51 18.25
N ILE A 163 3.20 -16.34 17.18
CA ILE A 163 4.13 -17.46 17.05
C ILE A 163 5.60 -16.99 16.87
N VAL A 164 5.80 -15.75 16.43
CA VAL A 164 7.14 -15.16 16.26
C VAL A 164 7.94 -15.13 17.57
N LYS A 165 7.27 -15.07 18.73
CA LYS A 165 7.92 -15.14 20.06
C LYS A 165 8.81 -16.38 20.22
N PHE A 166 8.46 -17.49 19.57
CA PHE A 166 9.23 -18.73 19.65
C PHE A 166 10.53 -18.72 18.82
N ASN A 167 10.74 -17.78 17.91
CA ASN A 167 11.95 -17.73 17.09
C ASN A 167 13.24 -17.48 17.90
N GLN A 168 13.14 -16.93 19.12
CA GLN A 168 14.26 -16.51 19.94
C GLN A 168 14.38 -17.27 21.28
N VAL A 169 13.55 -18.27 21.53
CA VAL A 169 13.65 -19.08 22.76
C VAL A 169 14.91 -19.96 22.70
N SER A 170 15.49 -20.30 23.85
CA SER A 170 16.68 -21.16 23.95
C SER A 170 16.40 -22.62 23.54
N ASP A 171 15.15 -23.10 23.75
CA ASP A 171 14.71 -24.44 23.38
C ASP A 171 14.66 -24.58 21.84
N ARG A 172 15.61 -25.33 21.29
CA ARG A 172 15.74 -25.56 19.84
C ARG A 172 14.56 -26.38 19.27
N GLU A 173 14.07 -27.33 20.03
CA GLU A 173 12.96 -28.19 19.58
C GLU A 173 11.66 -27.36 19.48
N LEU A 174 11.42 -26.49 20.45
CA LEU A 174 10.29 -25.57 20.41
C LEU A 174 10.38 -24.60 19.22
N ARG A 175 11.57 -24.06 18.92
CA ARG A 175 11.76 -23.23 17.72
C ARG A 175 11.42 -23.99 16.44
N HIS A 176 11.88 -25.25 16.34
CA HIS A 176 11.63 -26.09 15.16
C HIS A 176 10.14 -26.44 15.04
N GLU A 177 9.50 -26.84 16.15
CA GLU A 177 8.07 -27.16 16.21
C GLU A 177 7.22 -25.97 15.75
N ALA A 178 7.44 -24.78 16.32
CA ALA A 178 6.71 -23.56 15.98
C ALA A 178 6.92 -23.16 14.52
N ARG A 179 8.16 -23.30 14.01
CA ARG A 179 8.48 -23.01 12.60
C ARG A 179 7.78 -23.99 11.65
N SER A 180 7.82 -25.28 11.97
CA SER A 180 7.15 -26.31 11.18
C SER A 180 5.63 -26.11 11.18
N ALA A 181 5.04 -25.83 12.33
CA ALA A 181 3.60 -25.53 12.43
C ALA A 181 3.19 -24.31 11.60
N THR A 182 4.03 -23.26 11.60
CA THR A 182 3.80 -22.06 10.75
C THR A 182 3.80 -22.43 9.27
N TRP A 183 4.82 -23.17 8.80
CA TRP A 183 4.89 -23.52 7.37
C TRP A 183 3.84 -24.54 6.94
N ASN A 184 3.41 -25.44 7.84
CA ASN A 184 2.29 -26.33 7.59
C ASN A 184 1.00 -25.55 7.38
N TRP A 185 0.75 -24.52 8.20
CA TRP A 185 -0.42 -23.64 7.99
C TRP A 185 -0.41 -22.99 6.60
N PHE A 186 0.75 -22.48 6.13
CA PHE A 186 0.86 -21.92 4.79
C PHE A 186 0.66 -23.00 3.70
N ALA A 187 1.18 -24.20 3.90
CA ALA A 187 0.98 -25.29 2.96
C ALA A 187 -0.51 -25.73 2.89
N ASP A 188 -1.18 -25.83 4.02
CA ASP A 188 -2.59 -26.20 4.11
C ASP A 188 -3.52 -25.16 3.46
N ASN A 189 -3.13 -23.88 3.50
CA ASN A 189 -3.86 -22.77 2.87
C ASN A 189 -3.30 -22.38 1.48
N GLY A 190 -2.36 -23.17 0.94
CA GLY A 190 -1.64 -22.86 -0.30
C GLY A 190 -2.56 -22.60 -1.48
N THR A 191 -3.59 -23.43 -1.68
CA THR A 191 -4.55 -23.28 -2.79
C THR A 191 -5.26 -21.92 -2.77
N GLU A 192 -5.66 -21.44 -1.59
CA GLU A 192 -6.34 -20.16 -1.48
C GLU A 192 -5.37 -18.97 -1.60
N LEU A 193 -4.17 -19.10 -1.05
CA LEU A 193 -3.11 -18.11 -1.22
C LEU A 193 -2.71 -17.96 -2.68
N ASP A 194 -2.55 -19.07 -3.40
CA ASP A 194 -2.24 -19.08 -4.84
C ASP A 194 -3.38 -18.43 -5.65
N ARG A 195 -4.63 -18.77 -5.34
CA ARG A 195 -5.80 -18.15 -5.99
C ARG A 195 -5.79 -16.61 -5.85
N ILE A 196 -5.58 -16.12 -4.63
CA ILE A 196 -5.52 -14.68 -4.34
C ILE A 196 -4.35 -14.03 -5.10
N TYR A 197 -3.18 -14.67 -5.09
CA TYR A 197 -1.99 -14.17 -5.76
C TYR A 197 -2.17 -14.11 -7.29
N ASP A 198 -2.67 -15.17 -7.89
CA ASP A 198 -2.93 -15.24 -9.34
C ASP A 198 -3.94 -14.18 -9.78
N GLU A 199 -5.00 -13.98 -9.00
CA GLU A 199 -5.99 -12.94 -9.29
C GLU A 199 -5.38 -11.54 -9.19
N LEU A 200 -4.54 -11.25 -8.18
CA LEU A 200 -3.80 -10.00 -8.09
C LEU A 200 -2.87 -9.79 -9.28
N VAL A 201 -2.13 -10.82 -9.72
CA VAL A 201 -1.27 -10.75 -10.91
C VAL A 201 -2.09 -10.44 -12.16
N ARG A 202 -3.23 -11.13 -12.34
CA ARG A 202 -4.14 -10.91 -13.48
C ARG A 202 -4.68 -9.48 -13.51
N LEU A 203 -5.20 -8.99 -12.39
CA LEU A 203 -5.74 -7.64 -12.25
C LEU A 203 -4.67 -6.57 -12.51
N ARG A 204 -3.52 -6.68 -11.87
CA ARG A 204 -2.39 -5.74 -11.98
C ARG A 204 -1.82 -5.70 -13.38
N THR A 205 -1.68 -6.85 -14.03
CA THR A 205 -1.28 -6.93 -15.44
C THR A 205 -2.33 -6.31 -16.36
N GLY A 206 -3.60 -6.55 -16.10
CA GLY A 206 -4.70 -5.93 -16.84
C GLY A 206 -4.72 -4.41 -16.73
N MET A 207 -4.54 -3.88 -15.51
CA MET A 207 -4.48 -2.44 -15.26
C MET A 207 -3.28 -1.78 -15.95
N SER A 208 -2.08 -2.39 -15.88
CA SER A 208 -0.89 -1.85 -16.54
C SER A 208 -1.10 -1.68 -18.05
N LYS A 209 -1.67 -2.68 -18.71
CA LYS A 209 -2.00 -2.63 -20.15
C LYS A 209 -3.03 -1.56 -20.48
N LYS A 210 -4.10 -1.43 -19.66
CA LYS A 210 -5.13 -0.39 -19.85
C LYS A 210 -4.56 1.03 -19.73
N LEU A 211 -3.54 1.21 -18.89
CA LEU A 211 -2.84 2.48 -18.70
C LEU A 211 -1.67 2.70 -19.66
N GLY A 212 -1.42 1.76 -20.59
CA GLY A 212 -0.39 1.89 -21.63
C GLY A 212 1.03 1.54 -21.16
N PHE A 213 1.19 0.86 -20.02
CA PHE A 213 2.48 0.35 -19.56
C PHE A 213 2.77 -1.02 -20.18
N GLU A 214 4.05 -1.31 -20.40
CA GLU A 214 4.50 -2.59 -20.90
C GLU A 214 4.20 -3.73 -19.90
N ASP A 215 4.51 -3.50 -18.63
CA ASP A 215 4.28 -4.45 -17.53
C ASP A 215 3.81 -3.74 -16.24
N PHE A 216 3.48 -4.54 -15.22
CA PHE A 216 3.10 -4.01 -13.93
C PHE A 216 4.28 -3.43 -13.14
N VAL A 217 5.52 -3.76 -13.45
CA VAL A 217 6.70 -3.28 -12.70
C VAL A 217 6.78 -1.77 -12.79
N GLU A 218 6.63 -1.20 -14.00
CA GLU A 218 6.67 0.26 -14.18
C GLU A 218 5.49 0.95 -13.49
N LEU A 219 4.27 0.43 -13.68
CA LEU A 219 3.09 0.94 -12.98
C LEU A 219 3.27 0.86 -11.46
N GLY A 220 3.80 -0.27 -10.97
CA GLY A 220 4.07 -0.49 -9.54
C GLY A 220 5.08 0.50 -8.96
N TYR A 221 6.15 0.81 -9.68
CA TYR A 221 7.11 1.84 -9.26
C TYR A 221 6.44 3.20 -9.08
N ARG A 222 5.60 3.62 -10.03
CA ARG A 222 4.87 4.88 -9.94
C ARG A 222 3.82 4.88 -8.82
N ARG A 223 3.07 3.78 -8.64
CA ARG A 223 2.12 3.61 -7.52
C ARG A 223 2.81 3.65 -6.16
N MET A 224 4.05 3.18 -6.06
CA MET A 224 4.88 3.29 -4.86
C MET A 224 5.60 4.63 -4.72
N CYS A 225 5.26 5.63 -5.55
CA CYS A 225 5.85 6.97 -5.52
C CYS A 225 7.38 6.97 -5.65
N ARG A 226 7.95 6.01 -6.39
CA ARG A 226 9.39 5.95 -6.68
C ARG A 226 9.71 6.91 -7.81
N ILE A 227 10.06 8.14 -7.48
CA ILE A 227 10.28 9.23 -8.43
C ILE A 227 11.74 9.60 -8.63
N ASP A 228 12.64 9.12 -7.76
CA ASP A 228 14.06 9.47 -7.68
C ASP A 228 15.01 8.35 -8.09
N TYR A 229 14.50 7.15 -8.37
CA TYR A 229 15.27 6.02 -8.89
C TYR A 229 14.42 5.13 -9.81
N ARG A 230 15.09 4.41 -10.71
CA ARG A 230 14.48 3.57 -11.74
C ARG A 230 14.79 2.09 -11.51
N ARG A 231 14.20 1.24 -12.36
CA ARG A 231 14.43 -0.21 -12.37
C ARG A 231 15.91 -0.55 -12.53
N GLU A 232 16.61 0.17 -13.40
CA GLU A 232 18.04 -0.05 -13.70
C GLU A 232 18.91 0.21 -12.45
N ASP A 233 18.59 1.22 -11.67
CA ASP A 233 19.30 1.53 -10.41
C ASP A 233 19.15 0.38 -9.41
N VAL A 234 17.93 -0.19 -9.32
CA VAL A 234 17.64 -1.35 -8.47
C VAL A 234 18.34 -2.62 -8.97
N GLU A 235 18.46 -2.80 -10.28
CA GLU A 235 19.21 -3.93 -10.88
C GLU A 235 20.70 -3.81 -10.56
N GLY A 236 21.26 -2.61 -10.64
CA GLY A 236 22.65 -2.34 -10.21
C GLY A 236 22.88 -2.68 -8.75
N PHE A 237 21.99 -2.23 -7.87
CA PHE A 237 22.04 -2.56 -6.43
C PHE A 237 21.96 -4.08 -6.17
N ARG A 238 21.02 -4.78 -6.83
CA ARG A 238 20.88 -6.24 -6.69
C ARG A 238 22.13 -6.99 -7.16
N THR A 239 22.75 -6.53 -8.24
CA THR A 239 23.99 -7.10 -8.75
C THR A 239 25.11 -6.92 -7.73
N ALA A 240 25.29 -5.73 -7.17
CA ALA A 240 26.29 -5.47 -6.14
C ALA A 240 26.06 -6.34 -4.88
N VAL A 241 24.81 -6.50 -4.45
CA VAL A 241 24.49 -7.40 -3.32
C VAL A 241 24.87 -8.84 -3.65
N ARG A 242 24.51 -9.35 -4.83
CA ARG A 242 24.80 -10.72 -5.25
C ARG A 242 26.32 -10.98 -5.34
N GLU A 243 27.07 -10.03 -5.85
CA GLU A 243 28.50 -10.20 -6.12
C GLU A 243 29.40 -9.95 -4.89
N HIS A 244 28.96 -9.10 -3.95
CA HIS A 244 29.78 -8.69 -2.82
C HIS A 244 29.20 -9.09 -1.46
N VAL A 245 27.91 -8.89 -1.23
CA VAL A 245 27.29 -9.13 0.08
C VAL A 245 26.98 -10.61 0.30
N VAL A 246 26.44 -11.29 -0.71
CA VAL A 246 26.06 -12.71 -0.59
C VAL A 246 27.28 -13.61 -0.32
N PRO A 247 28.42 -13.48 -1.02
CA PRO A 247 29.63 -14.27 -0.70
C PRO A 247 30.14 -14.01 0.71
N LEU A 248 30.19 -12.76 1.14
CA LEU A 248 30.61 -12.38 2.50
C LEU A 248 29.68 -12.98 3.56
N ALA A 249 28.36 -12.88 3.37
CA ALA A 249 27.38 -13.46 4.28
C ALA A 249 27.50 -14.98 4.35
N SER A 250 27.74 -15.65 3.22
CA SER A 250 27.95 -17.10 3.15
C SER A 250 29.21 -17.53 3.91
N GLU A 251 30.31 -16.79 3.76
CA GLU A 251 31.56 -17.05 4.50
C GLU A 251 31.37 -16.88 6.01
N LEU A 252 30.69 -15.81 6.43
CA LEU A 252 30.40 -15.56 7.84
C LEU A 252 29.53 -16.66 8.44
N ARG A 253 28.51 -17.12 7.73
CA ARG A 253 27.64 -18.23 8.17
C ARG A 253 28.40 -19.54 8.28
N ALA A 254 29.27 -19.86 7.30
CA ALA A 254 30.11 -21.04 7.37
C ALA A 254 31.08 -21.01 8.58
N LYS A 255 31.69 -19.87 8.87
CA LYS A 255 32.53 -19.68 10.08
C LYS A 255 31.73 -19.86 11.37
N GLN A 256 30.49 -19.35 11.41
CA GLN A 256 29.59 -19.50 12.56
C GLN A 256 29.18 -20.96 12.75
N ALA A 257 28.78 -21.65 11.67
CA ALA A 257 28.45 -23.07 11.72
C ALA A 257 29.59 -23.90 12.27
N GLY A 258 30.82 -23.70 11.76
CA GLY A 258 32.02 -24.39 12.27
C GLY A 258 32.30 -24.14 13.75
N LYS A 259 32.11 -22.89 14.23
CA LYS A 259 32.27 -22.58 15.67
C LYS A 259 31.23 -23.27 16.56
N LEU A 260 30.04 -23.51 16.02
CA LEU A 260 28.92 -24.16 16.73
C LEU A 260 28.89 -25.67 16.56
N GLY A 261 29.81 -26.25 15.76
CA GLY A 261 29.81 -27.68 15.43
C GLY A 261 28.58 -28.11 14.60
N LEU A 262 28.00 -27.20 13.81
CA LEU A 262 26.85 -27.45 12.94
C LEU A 262 27.32 -27.59 11.51
N GLU A 263 26.66 -28.47 10.74
CA GLU A 263 26.90 -28.64 9.30
C GLU A 263 26.43 -27.40 8.51
N HIS A 264 25.28 -26.86 8.90
CA HIS A 264 24.68 -25.66 8.31
C HIS A 264 24.07 -24.76 9.40
N LEU A 265 23.99 -23.45 9.09
CA LEU A 265 23.27 -22.44 9.90
C LEU A 265 21.96 -22.08 9.23
#